data_4412a6220d7fa9ab35b07293563a6a21
#
_entry.id   4412a6220d7fa9ab35b07293563a6a21
#
_cell.length_a   1.000
_cell.length_b   1.000
_cell.length_c   1.000
_cell.angle_alpha   90.00
_cell.angle_beta   90.00
_cell.angle_gamma   90.00
#
_symmetry.space_group_name_H-M   'P 1'
#
loop_
_entity.id
_entity.type
_entity.pdbx_description
1 polymer ?
#
loop_
_entity_poly.entity_id
_entity_poly.type
_entity_poly.pdbx_seq_one_letter_code
_entity_poly.pdbx_strand_id
1 'polypeptide(L)'
;MSDRMRLLLKKIPLHVVIILLCILWVTPTVGLLVASFRPRQDVAETGWWTVFAPRRAVGQDVYDGFCASCHGADGAQVAEANLSDPDLIGEYRRSIALTGVLRQPLADGSDHVAESPDAQQTADLLVYLRQLSGAETAADRPRVTTSNYVDAMVGYSGRNSYVESECAGGNPNDDDACIGTGLASERGMMTAFWNSLWVAIPSTLLPLVVASFAAYAFSWLDFKGRQWMFIVLVALQIVPLQMTLIPIYRVYAKVGLTGTFLGVWLFHTGFGLPYAVYLIRNFLGSLPKELFESIYLDGASHWTAFYKLAVPLSVPALASLAIFQFLWIWNDLLVALVFLGGQTPVLTWQISNLAGRFSGMHLLTAAAFISMILPMVVFFAMQRFFVRGLLAGSVKG
;
A
#
# COMPACT_ATOMS: atom_id res chain seq x y z
N MET A 1 -9.54 -40.70 -31.27
CA MET A 1 -9.44 -39.57 -30.31
C MET A 1 -10.84 -39.32 -29.78
N SER A 2 -11.07 -39.52 -28.49
CA SER A 2 -12.42 -39.42 -27.91
C SER A 2 -12.99 -38.00 -28.01
N ASP A 3 -14.30 -37.86 -28.10
CA ASP A 3 -14.96 -36.54 -28.20
C ASP A 3 -14.61 -35.62 -27.01
N ARG A 4 -14.34 -36.17 -25.83
CA ARG A 4 -13.80 -35.46 -24.67
C ARG A 4 -12.43 -34.81 -24.97
N MET A 5 -11.53 -35.50 -25.65
CA MET A 5 -10.20 -35.02 -26.01
C MET A 5 -10.31 -33.84 -27.01
N ARG A 6 -11.21 -33.91 -27.98
CA ARG A 6 -11.48 -32.82 -28.95
C ARG A 6 -12.06 -31.60 -28.28
N LEU A 7 -12.94 -31.75 -27.29
CA LEU A 7 -13.50 -30.64 -26.50
C LEU A 7 -12.44 -29.98 -25.61
N LEU A 8 -11.54 -30.75 -25.01
CA LEU A 8 -10.41 -30.23 -24.23
C LEU A 8 -9.43 -29.42 -25.10
N LEU A 9 -9.06 -29.97 -26.26
CA LEU A 9 -8.17 -29.31 -27.22
C LEU A 9 -8.74 -27.99 -27.74
N LYS A 10 -10.06 -27.88 -27.96
CA LYS A 10 -10.70 -26.61 -28.34
C LYS A 10 -10.68 -25.57 -27.24
N LYS A 11 -10.56 -25.95 -25.97
CA LYS A 11 -10.49 -25.01 -24.83
C LYS A 11 -9.08 -24.55 -24.51
N ILE A 12 -8.03 -25.22 -25.01
CA ILE A 12 -6.63 -24.90 -24.76
C ILE A 12 -6.32 -23.43 -25.08
N PRO A 13 -6.68 -22.88 -26.26
CA PRO A 13 -6.36 -21.50 -26.58
C PRO A 13 -6.97 -20.52 -25.57
N LEU A 14 -8.20 -20.75 -25.15
CA LEU A 14 -8.88 -19.93 -24.14
C LEU A 14 -8.15 -19.98 -22.79
N HIS A 15 -7.75 -21.16 -22.33
CA HIS A 15 -7.02 -21.30 -21.07
C HIS A 15 -5.65 -20.66 -21.15
N VAL A 16 -4.94 -20.79 -22.28
CA VAL A 16 -3.64 -20.12 -22.49
C VAL A 16 -3.78 -18.61 -22.41
N VAL A 17 -4.79 -18.03 -23.08
CA VAL A 17 -5.05 -16.58 -23.02
C VAL A 17 -5.36 -16.14 -21.58
N ILE A 18 -6.21 -16.87 -20.87
CA ILE A 18 -6.55 -16.55 -19.47
C ILE A 18 -5.30 -16.62 -18.59
N ILE A 19 -4.48 -17.66 -18.72
CA ILE A 19 -3.23 -17.81 -17.94
C ILE A 19 -2.27 -16.67 -18.23
N LEU A 20 -2.06 -16.33 -19.51
CA LEU A 20 -1.20 -15.21 -19.89
C LEU A 20 -1.68 -13.87 -19.31
N LEU A 21 -2.99 -13.63 -19.37
CA LEU A 21 -3.58 -12.44 -18.74
C LEU A 21 -3.37 -12.44 -17.23
N CYS A 22 -3.59 -13.57 -16.56
CA CYS A 22 -3.35 -13.70 -15.12
C CYS A 22 -1.89 -13.44 -14.76
N ILE A 23 -0.93 -14.01 -15.52
CA ILE A 23 0.50 -13.79 -15.32
C ILE A 23 0.81 -12.30 -15.51
N LEU A 24 0.34 -11.68 -16.58
CA LEU A 24 0.56 -10.26 -16.85
C LEU A 24 0.06 -9.37 -15.70
N TRP A 25 -1.12 -9.67 -15.15
CA TRP A 25 -1.70 -8.92 -14.04
C TRP A 25 -1.01 -9.15 -12.69
N VAL A 26 -0.54 -10.37 -12.45
CA VAL A 26 0.09 -10.75 -11.18
C VAL A 26 1.56 -10.30 -11.14
N THR A 27 2.26 -10.23 -12.29
CA THR A 27 3.68 -9.89 -12.37
C THR A 27 4.07 -8.59 -11.63
N PRO A 28 3.37 -7.43 -11.79
CA PRO A 28 3.72 -6.22 -11.05
C PRO A 28 3.57 -6.40 -9.53
N THR A 29 2.51 -7.08 -9.10
CA THR A 29 2.28 -7.32 -7.67
C THR A 29 3.34 -8.22 -7.06
N VAL A 30 3.74 -9.28 -7.76
CA VAL A 30 4.86 -10.16 -7.35
C VAL A 30 6.17 -9.38 -7.33
N GLY A 31 6.41 -8.52 -8.33
CA GLY A 31 7.59 -7.66 -8.36
C GLY A 31 7.68 -6.74 -7.15
N LEU A 32 6.58 -6.08 -6.79
CA LEU A 32 6.50 -5.26 -5.58
C LEU A 32 6.68 -6.10 -4.30
N LEU A 33 6.11 -7.30 -4.24
CA LEU A 33 6.28 -8.21 -3.11
C LEU A 33 7.75 -8.60 -2.94
N VAL A 34 8.41 -8.98 -4.00
CA VAL A 34 9.84 -9.29 -3.96
C VAL A 34 10.64 -8.06 -3.53
N ALA A 35 10.35 -6.88 -4.09
CA ALA A 35 11.01 -5.63 -3.72
C ALA A 35 10.84 -5.27 -2.24
N SER A 36 9.70 -5.59 -1.62
CA SER A 36 9.44 -5.31 -0.20
C SER A 36 10.34 -6.09 0.77
N PHE A 37 10.90 -7.20 0.31
CA PHE A 37 11.86 -8.01 1.07
C PHE A 37 13.32 -7.76 0.67
N ARG A 38 13.59 -6.87 -0.26
CA ARG A 38 14.95 -6.59 -0.71
C ARG A 38 15.57 -5.45 0.08
N PRO A 39 16.90 -5.49 0.34
CA PRO A 39 17.62 -4.38 0.92
C PRO A 39 17.44 -3.09 0.10
N ARG A 40 17.51 -1.94 0.76
CA ARG A 40 17.31 -0.60 0.16
C ARG A 40 18.12 -0.40 -1.11
N GLN A 41 19.43 -0.72 -1.06
CA GLN A 41 20.35 -0.53 -2.18
C GLN A 41 19.93 -1.37 -3.39
N ASP A 42 19.61 -2.65 -3.17
CA ASP A 42 19.20 -3.54 -4.26
C ASP A 42 17.91 -3.10 -4.94
N VAL A 43 16.98 -2.49 -4.19
CA VAL A 43 15.72 -1.96 -4.75
C VAL A 43 15.94 -0.70 -5.57
N ALA A 44 16.89 0.14 -5.16
CA ALA A 44 17.21 1.38 -5.86
C ALA A 44 17.96 1.16 -7.19
N GLU A 45 18.84 0.15 -7.22
CA GLU A 45 19.82 -0.03 -8.30
C GLU A 45 19.43 -1.11 -9.31
N THR A 46 18.59 -2.07 -8.90
CA THR A 46 18.35 -3.26 -9.73
C THR A 46 16.87 -3.65 -9.78
N GLY A 47 16.44 -4.29 -10.88
CA GLY A 47 15.11 -4.82 -11.01
C GLY A 47 14.81 -5.96 -10.04
N TRP A 48 13.55 -6.16 -9.64
CA TRP A 48 13.13 -7.18 -8.66
C TRP A 48 13.52 -8.63 -9.07
N TRP A 49 13.67 -8.91 -10.37
CA TRP A 49 14.06 -10.21 -10.89
C TRP A 49 15.50 -10.58 -10.59
N THR A 50 16.36 -9.62 -10.24
CA THR A 50 17.77 -9.88 -9.92
C THR A 50 17.95 -10.61 -8.59
N VAL A 51 16.92 -10.73 -7.77
CA VAL A 51 16.95 -11.57 -6.56
C VAL A 51 17.23 -13.04 -6.89
N PHE A 52 16.88 -13.49 -8.11
CA PHE A 52 17.11 -14.85 -8.60
C PHE A 52 18.40 -14.98 -9.40
N ALA A 53 19.04 -13.89 -9.77
CA ALA A 53 20.28 -13.90 -10.53
C ALA A 53 21.47 -14.18 -9.61
N PRO A 54 22.54 -14.84 -10.13
CA PRO A 54 23.81 -14.85 -9.41
C PRO A 54 24.28 -13.42 -9.19
N ARG A 55 24.80 -13.11 -8.00
CA ARG A 55 25.36 -11.77 -7.72
C ARG A 55 26.51 -11.53 -8.67
N ARG A 56 26.37 -10.60 -9.59
CA ARG A 56 27.50 -9.94 -10.22
C ARG A 56 28.11 -9.00 -9.18
N ALA A 57 29.40 -8.89 -9.16
CA ALA A 57 30.06 -7.83 -8.41
C ALA A 57 29.60 -6.49 -9.00
N VAL A 58 28.69 -5.82 -8.32
CA VAL A 58 28.20 -4.50 -8.72
C VAL A 58 29.42 -3.58 -8.69
N GLY A 59 29.64 -2.79 -9.73
CA GLY A 59 30.77 -1.87 -9.82
C GLY A 59 32.07 -2.48 -10.38
N GLN A 60 32.15 -3.78 -10.69
CA GLN A 60 33.31 -4.35 -11.33
C GLN A 60 33.58 -3.71 -12.69
N ASP A 61 32.57 -3.51 -13.51
CA ASP A 61 32.70 -2.87 -14.82
C ASP A 61 33.23 -1.42 -14.69
N VAL A 62 32.80 -0.72 -13.60
CA VAL A 62 33.28 0.62 -13.27
C VAL A 62 34.75 0.57 -12.81
N TYR A 63 35.12 -0.40 -11.96
CA TYR A 63 36.48 -0.61 -11.51
C TYR A 63 37.41 -0.91 -12.70
N ASP A 64 37.00 -1.83 -13.57
CA ASP A 64 37.80 -2.23 -14.75
C ASP A 64 38.00 -1.07 -15.71
N GLY A 65 37.02 -0.18 -15.82
CA GLY A 65 37.08 1.01 -16.69
C GLY A 65 37.91 2.16 -16.12
N PHE A 66 37.90 2.37 -14.81
CA PHE A 66 38.49 3.57 -14.18
C PHE A 66 39.75 3.26 -13.32
N CYS A 67 39.83 2.09 -12.69
CA CYS A 67 40.82 1.82 -11.66
C CYS A 67 41.80 0.71 -12.03
N ALA A 68 41.38 -0.32 -12.75
CA ALA A 68 42.16 -1.51 -12.99
C ALA A 68 43.45 -1.26 -13.78
N SER A 69 43.50 -0.24 -14.64
CA SER A 69 44.67 0.14 -15.41
C SER A 69 45.87 0.57 -14.53
N CYS A 70 45.59 1.20 -13.38
CA CYS A 70 46.61 1.68 -12.44
C CYS A 70 46.76 0.78 -11.22
N HIS A 71 45.64 0.28 -10.67
CA HIS A 71 45.64 -0.47 -9.42
C HIS A 71 45.67 -1.99 -9.61
N GLY A 72 45.60 -2.48 -10.87
CA GLY A 72 45.54 -3.90 -11.19
C GLY A 72 44.16 -4.53 -10.93
N ALA A 73 43.98 -5.77 -11.37
CA ALA A 73 42.72 -6.49 -11.20
C ALA A 73 42.40 -6.82 -9.73
N ASP A 74 43.43 -6.87 -8.88
CA ASP A 74 43.35 -7.17 -7.44
C ASP A 74 43.42 -5.91 -6.55
N GLY A 75 43.57 -4.72 -7.14
CA GLY A 75 43.65 -3.47 -6.40
C GLY A 75 44.95 -3.21 -5.65
N ALA A 76 45.94 -4.10 -5.75
CA ALA A 76 47.14 -4.11 -4.91
C ALA A 76 48.39 -3.55 -5.58
N GLN A 77 48.32 -3.09 -6.83
CA GLN A 77 49.53 -2.64 -7.58
C GLN A 77 50.12 -1.32 -7.08
N VAL A 78 49.34 -0.48 -6.42
CA VAL A 78 49.81 0.79 -5.86
C VAL A 78 49.94 0.64 -4.35
N ALA A 79 51.16 0.55 -3.85
CA ALA A 79 51.43 0.27 -2.44
C ALA A 79 50.94 1.36 -1.48
N GLU A 80 50.96 2.64 -1.90
CA GLU A 80 50.51 3.79 -1.10
C GLU A 80 48.98 3.95 -1.14
N ALA A 81 48.31 3.34 -2.11
CA ALA A 81 46.86 3.37 -2.28
C ALA A 81 46.34 1.96 -2.61
N ASN A 82 46.61 1.03 -1.70
CA ASN A 82 46.20 -0.37 -1.87
C ASN A 82 44.68 -0.52 -1.67
N LEU A 83 43.96 -0.65 -2.78
CA LEU A 83 42.49 -0.76 -2.78
C LEU A 83 41.99 -2.12 -2.24
N SER A 84 42.92 -3.09 -2.01
CA SER A 84 42.59 -4.33 -1.31
C SER A 84 42.74 -4.24 0.21
N ASP A 85 43.18 -3.09 0.73
CA ASP A 85 43.31 -2.86 2.17
C ASP A 85 41.93 -2.47 2.78
N PRO A 86 41.39 -3.31 3.69
CA PRO A 86 40.12 -3.03 4.33
C PRO A 86 40.12 -1.76 5.20
N ASP A 87 41.26 -1.40 5.79
CA ASP A 87 41.36 -0.20 6.63
C ASP A 87 41.29 1.08 5.78
N LEU A 88 41.98 1.09 4.62
CA LEU A 88 41.93 2.18 3.66
C LEU A 88 40.51 2.37 3.11
N ILE A 89 39.87 1.29 2.67
CA ILE A 89 38.52 1.35 2.11
C ILE A 89 37.49 1.62 3.17
N GLY A 90 37.69 1.22 4.42
CA GLY A 90 36.85 1.52 5.58
C GLY A 90 36.75 3.01 5.92
N GLU A 91 37.75 3.83 5.52
CA GLU A 91 37.71 5.30 5.67
C GLU A 91 36.64 5.93 4.76
N TYR A 92 36.37 5.32 3.59
CA TYR A 92 35.35 5.82 2.66
C TYR A 92 33.95 5.32 3.07
N ARG A 93 33.38 5.95 4.07
CA ARG A 93 32.03 5.60 4.56
C ARG A 93 30.92 5.91 3.54
N ARG A 94 31.15 6.87 2.62
CA ARG A 94 30.19 7.35 1.62
C ARG A 94 30.85 7.48 0.24
N SER A 95 30.06 7.28 -0.82
CA SER A 95 30.49 7.49 -2.20
C SER A 95 30.98 8.92 -2.47
N ILE A 96 30.40 9.92 -1.80
CA ILE A 96 30.81 11.31 -1.93
C ILE A 96 32.26 11.53 -1.46
N ALA A 97 32.72 10.83 -0.43
CA ALA A 97 34.11 10.89 0.02
C ALA A 97 35.06 10.32 -1.07
N LEU A 98 34.67 9.21 -1.69
CA LEU A 98 35.40 8.63 -2.81
C LEU A 98 35.39 9.57 -4.02
N THR A 99 34.26 10.21 -4.35
CA THR A 99 34.20 11.21 -5.43
C THR A 99 35.17 12.34 -5.18
N GLY A 100 35.33 12.78 -3.92
CA GLY A 100 36.29 13.81 -3.55
C GLY A 100 37.75 13.41 -3.88
N VAL A 101 38.10 12.16 -3.61
CA VAL A 101 39.46 11.62 -3.91
C VAL A 101 39.65 11.47 -5.42
N LEU A 102 38.69 10.93 -6.14
CA LEU A 102 38.77 10.73 -7.59
C LEU A 102 38.93 12.02 -8.40
N ARG A 103 38.50 13.15 -7.84
CA ARG A 103 38.62 14.49 -8.45
C ARG A 103 39.89 15.22 -8.06
N GLN A 104 40.66 14.71 -7.10
CA GLN A 104 41.96 15.33 -6.76
C GLN A 104 43.02 14.94 -7.78
N PRO A 105 43.80 15.89 -8.28
CA PRO A 105 44.93 15.57 -9.13
C PRO A 105 45.98 14.72 -8.36
N LEU A 106 46.67 13.86 -9.07
CA LEU A 106 47.78 13.10 -8.54
C LEU A 106 48.95 14.03 -8.19
N ALA A 107 49.92 13.52 -7.44
CA ALA A 107 51.10 14.29 -7.01
C ALA A 107 51.95 14.84 -8.18
N ASP A 108 51.85 14.26 -9.36
CA ASP A 108 52.48 14.71 -10.59
C ASP A 108 51.68 15.77 -11.37
N GLY A 109 50.50 16.16 -10.84
CA GLY A 109 49.59 17.12 -11.45
C GLY A 109 48.69 16.56 -12.55
N SER A 110 48.70 15.25 -12.82
CA SER A 110 47.78 14.59 -13.72
C SER A 110 46.43 14.33 -13.03
N ASP A 111 45.37 14.21 -13.82
CA ASP A 111 44.06 13.84 -13.29
C ASP A 111 44.09 12.39 -12.77
N HIS A 112 43.47 12.16 -11.61
CA HIS A 112 43.38 10.83 -11.00
C HIS A 112 42.64 9.83 -11.92
N VAL A 113 41.60 10.28 -12.59
CA VAL A 113 40.89 9.53 -13.63
C VAL A 113 40.63 10.46 -14.82
N ALA A 114 40.78 9.96 -16.05
CA ALA A 114 40.63 10.76 -17.25
C ALA A 114 39.21 11.36 -17.42
N GLU A 115 38.20 10.65 -16.92
CA GLU A 115 36.84 11.09 -16.85
C GLU A 115 36.26 10.67 -15.50
N SER A 116 35.78 11.64 -14.72
CA SER A 116 35.23 11.34 -13.38
C SER A 116 33.96 10.53 -13.51
N PRO A 117 33.84 9.37 -12.81
CA PRO A 117 32.62 8.59 -12.77
C PRO A 117 31.46 9.45 -12.19
N ASP A 118 30.26 9.21 -12.66
CA ASP A 118 29.06 9.84 -12.11
C ASP A 118 28.76 9.35 -10.68
N ALA A 119 27.76 9.96 -10.04
CA ALA A 119 27.43 9.65 -8.65
C ALA A 119 27.01 8.17 -8.45
N GLN A 120 26.30 7.58 -9.45
CA GLN A 120 25.89 6.18 -9.40
C GLN A 120 27.10 5.26 -9.60
N GLN A 121 27.89 5.52 -10.62
CA GLN A 121 29.14 4.77 -10.88
C GLN A 121 30.10 4.81 -9.68
N THR A 122 30.20 5.96 -9.00
CA THR A 122 31.02 6.07 -7.78
C THR A 122 30.46 5.27 -6.63
N ALA A 123 29.13 5.21 -6.49
CA ALA A 123 28.50 4.38 -5.47
C ALA A 123 28.74 2.87 -5.74
N ASP A 124 28.59 2.45 -7.00
CA ASP A 124 28.83 1.08 -7.43
C ASP A 124 30.30 0.70 -7.25
N LEU A 125 31.22 1.61 -7.60
CA LEU A 125 32.64 1.45 -7.40
C LEU A 125 32.99 1.23 -5.92
N LEU A 126 32.43 2.05 -5.02
CA LEU A 126 32.68 1.89 -3.58
C LEU A 126 32.20 0.52 -3.06
N VAL A 127 31.07 0.04 -3.55
CA VAL A 127 30.58 -1.31 -3.22
C VAL A 127 31.56 -2.38 -3.67
N TYR A 128 32.09 -2.25 -4.90
CA TYR A 128 33.07 -3.18 -5.42
C TYR A 128 34.38 -3.14 -4.63
N LEU A 129 34.90 -1.95 -4.31
CA LEU A 129 36.12 -1.79 -3.53
C LEU A 129 36.01 -2.41 -2.12
N ARG A 130 34.87 -2.29 -1.47
CA ARG A 130 34.60 -2.96 -0.20
C ARG A 130 34.58 -4.48 -0.31
N GLN A 131 34.13 -5.01 -1.43
CA GLN A 131 34.18 -6.45 -1.72
C GLN A 131 35.62 -6.90 -2.04
N LEU A 132 36.33 -6.09 -2.80
CA LEU A 132 37.73 -6.38 -3.17
C LEU A 132 38.66 -6.39 -1.95
N SER A 133 38.49 -5.44 -1.05
CA SER A 133 39.23 -5.31 0.20
C SER A 133 38.82 -6.32 1.28
N GLY A 134 37.70 -7.06 1.09
CA GLY A 134 37.17 -7.93 2.12
C GLY A 134 36.53 -7.18 3.31
N ALA A 135 36.46 -5.86 3.25
CA ALA A 135 35.75 -5.04 4.28
C ALA A 135 34.25 -5.38 4.36
N GLU A 136 33.66 -5.83 3.24
CA GLU A 136 32.34 -6.44 3.19
C GLU A 136 32.36 -7.62 2.22
N THR A 137 32.00 -8.81 2.68
CA THR A 137 31.80 -9.93 1.77
C THR A 137 30.45 -9.82 1.08
N ALA A 138 30.44 -10.03 -0.23
CA ALA A 138 29.17 -10.08 -0.99
C ALA A 138 28.21 -11.18 -0.49
N ALA A 139 28.75 -12.13 0.29
CA ALA A 139 28.00 -13.21 0.94
C ALA A 139 27.24 -12.74 2.19
N ASP A 140 27.71 -11.69 2.86
CA ASP A 140 27.19 -11.26 4.18
C ASP A 140 25.96 -10.37 4.08
N ARG A 141 25.62 -9.86 2.89
CA ARG A 141 24.39 -9.10 2.69
C ARG A 141 23.23 -10.05 2.40
N PRO A 142 22.21 -10.07 3.25
CA PRO A 142 21.05 -10.89 2.96
C PRO A 142 20.38 -10.42 1.67
N ARG A 143 20.06 -11.34 0.75
CA ARG A 143 19.28 -11.03 -0.47
C ARG A 143 17.86 -10.63 -0.14
N VAL A 144 17.39 -11.05 1.02
CA VAL A 144 16.05 -10.86 1.52
C VAL A 144 16.14 -10.39 2.95
N THR A 145 15.36 -9.37 3.30
CA THR A 145 15.27 -8.83 4.64
C THR A 145 13.82 -8.57 5.02
N THR A 146 13.49 -8.77 6.28
CA THR A 146 12.21 -8.35 6.85
C THR A 146 12.29 -7.00 7.55
N SER A 147 13.49 -6.40 7.61
CA SER A 147 13.69 -5.11 8.29
C SER A 147 12.79 -4.01 7.72
N ASN A 148 12.56 -4.00 6.39
CA ASN A 148 11.70 -3.02 5.74
C ASN A 148 10.30 -2.95 6.36
N TYR A 149 9.74 -4.09 6.77
CA TYR A 149 8.42 -4.14 7.41
C TYR A 149 8.45 -3.58 8.83
N VAL A 150 9.50 -3.90 9.58
CA VAL A 150 9.68 -3.36 10.94
C VAL A 150 9.94 -1.87 10.87
N ASP A 151 10.82 -1.43 9.99
CA ASP A 151 11.17 -0.01 9.81
C ASP A 151 9.98 0.81 9.31
N ALA A 152 9.15 0.25 8.43
CA ALA A 152 7.91 0.88 8.02
C ALA A 152 6.91 1.03 9.17
N MET A 153 6.78 0.04 10.06
CA MET A 153 5.79 0.06 11.15
C MET A 153 6.23 0.89 12.35
N VAL A 154 7.48 0.72 12.78
CA VAL A 154 8.00 1.31 14.04
C VAL A 154 8.74 2.62 13.79
N GLY A 155 9.24 2.83 12.57
CA GLY A 155 10.17 3.91 12.24
C GLY A 155 11.61 3.56 12.61
N TYR A 156 12.53 4.36 12.10
CA TYR A 156 13.97 4.15 12.34
C TYR A 156 14.44 4.53 13.76
N SER A 157 13.64 5.29 14.51
CA SER A 157 14.01 5.79 15.84
C SER A 157 14.19 4.71 16.92
N GLY A 158 13.79 3.47 16.63
CA GLY A 158 13.93 2.35 17.59
C GLY A 158 15.15 1.46 17.36
N ARG A 159 15.92 1.66 16.31
CA ARG A 159 17.14 0.93 16.01
C ARG A 159 18.31 1.88 15.84
N ASN A 160 19.14 1.93 16.85
CA ASN A 160 20.50 2.44 16.70
C ASN A 160 21.12 1.70 15.53
N SER A 161 21.33 2.28 14.40
CA SER A 161 22.41 1.72 13.68
C SER A 161 22.75 2.34 12.34
N TYR A 162 21.91 2.33 11.38
CA TYR A 162 22.42 2.60 10.03
C TYR A 162 22.28 4.07 9.64
N VAL A 163 21.24 4.70 10.16
CA VAL A 163 20.93 6.10 9.78
C VAL A 163 21.66 7.11 10.65
N GLU A 164 21.86 6.81 11.93
CA GLU A 164 22.66 7.69 12.81
C GLU A 164 24.12 7.79 12.38
N SER A 165 24.72 6.69 11.87
CA SER A 165 26.07 6.73 11.35
C SER A 165 26.20 7.45 10.00
N GLU A 166 25.16 7.43 9.17
CA GLU A 166 25.17 8.15 7.89
C GLU A 166 24.81 9.63 8.03
N CYS A 167 23.98 9.99 9.02
CA CYS A 167 23.57 11.37 9.25
C CYS A 167 24.41 12.11 10.32
N ALA A 168 25.07 11.40 11.23
CA ALA A 168 25.80 12.00 12.38
C ALA A 168 27.07 12.79 12.00
N GLY A 169 27.51 12.76 10.75
CA GLY A 169 28.69 13.51 10.27
C GLY A 169 28.45 14.36 9.04
N GLY A 170 27.21 14.52 8.58
CA GLY A 170 26.89 15.22 7.34
C GLY A 170 26.40 16.65 7.55
N ASN A 171 26.66 17.50 6.58
CA ASN A 171 26.09 18.82 6.46
C ASN A 171 24.54 18.70 6.45
N PRO A 172 23.80 19.45 7.28
CA PRO A 172 22.35 19.43 7.31
C PRO A 172 21.69 19.82 5.97
N ASN A 173 22.47 20.29 4.99
CA ASN A 173 22.03 20.59 3.64
C ASN A 173 22.25 19.44 2.64
N ASP A 174 22.78 18.30 3.09
CA ASP A 174 22.91 17.09 2.26
C ASP A 174 21.59 16.29 2.32
N ASP A 175 20.59 16.78 1.59
CA ASP A 175 19.23 16.28 1.61
C ASP A 175 19.11 14.80 1.22
N ASP A 176 20.03 14.27 0.41
CA ASP A 176 19.91 12.91 -0.12
C ASP A 176 20.26 11.81 0.88
N ALA A 177 21.17 12.04 1.82
CA ALA A 177 21.57 11.03 2.80
C ALA A 177 20.61 10.93 4.00
N CYS A 178 19.97 12.05 4.36
CA CYS A 178 19.08 12.15 5.51
C CYS A 178 17.58 12.10 5.18
N ILE A 179 17.22 12.05 3.89
CA ILE A 179 15.82 12.04 3.41
C ILE A 179 15.02 10.83 3.92
N GLY A 180 15.70 9.73 4.24
CA GLY A 180 15.03 8.57 4.86
C GLY A 180 14.52 8.82 6.28
N THR A 181 15.08 9.84 6.98
CA THR A 181 14.81 10.05 8.40
C THR A 181 13.60 10.93 8.70
N GLY A 182 13.23 11.82 7.79
CA GLY A 182 12.27 12.88 8.10
C GLY A 182 10.79 12.48 8.17
N LEU A 183 10.38 11.31 7.66
CA LEU A 183 8.96 10.93 7.59
C LEU A 183 8.62 9.60 8.27
N ALA A 184 9.48 8.63 8.16
CA ALA A 184 9.30 7.37 8.88
C ALA A 184 9.83 7.50 10.32
N SER A 185 10.60 8.57 10.61
CA SER A 185 11.55 8.58 11.70
C SER A 185 10.95 8.69 13.08
N GLU A 186 9.87 9.42 13.29
CA GLU A 186 9.46 9.65 14.68
C GLU A 186 8.29 8.80 15.14
N ARG A 187 7.47 8.27 14.25
CA ARG A 187 6.25 7.54 14.68
C ARG A 187 5.94 6.26 13.93
N GLY A 188 6.68 5.92 12.88
CA GLY A 188 6.35 4.80 12.01
C GLY A 188 4.91 4.86 11.48
N MET A 189 4.49 3.82 10.80
CA MET A 189 3.12 3.74 10.27
C MET A 189 2.11 3.18 11.28
N MET A 190 2.56 2.76 12.48
CA MET A 190 1.68 2.15 13.48
C MET A 190 0.55 3.09 13.91
N THR A 191 0.86 4.37 14.15
CA THR A 191 -0.17 5.37 14.50
C THR A 191 -1.16 5.58 13.34
N ALA A 192 -0.65 5.67 12.09
CA ALA A 192 -1.48 5.82 10.91
C ALA A 192 -2.35 4.58 10.66
N PHE A 193 -1.85 3.38 10.96
CA PHE A 193 -2.60 2.14 10.89
C PHE A 193 -3.80 2.15 11.88
N TRP A 194 -3.57 2.53 13.12
CA TRP A 194 -4.64 2.65 14.11
C TRP A 194 -5.64 3.76 13.76
N ASN A 195 -5.16 4.89 13.26
CA ASN A 195 -6.05 5.96 12.79
C ASN A 195 -6.92 5.48 11.62
N SER A 196 -6.34 4.72 10.67
CA SER A 196 -7.12 4.14 9.57
C SER A 196 -8.18 3.15 10.05
N LEU A 197 -7.88 2.32 11.06
CA LEU A 197 -8.87 1.45 11.70
C LEU A 197 -9.98 2.25 12.36
N TRP A 198 -9.61 3.32 13.09
CA TRP A 198 -10.56 4.19 13.78
C TRP A 198 -11.44 4.98 12.81
N VAL A 199 -10.95 5.26 11.61
CA VAL A 199 -11.75 5.78 10.50
C VAL A 199 -12.63 4.69 9.91
N ALA A 200 -12.06 3.55 9.53
CA ALA A 200 -12.73 2.55 8.70
C ALA A 200 -13.86 1.80 9.41
N ILE A 201 -13.66 1.41 10.68
CA ILE A 201 -14.64 0.60 11.40
C ILE A 201 -15.95 1.37 11.64
N PRO A 202 -15.96 2.57 12.26
CA PRO A 202 -17.21 3.29 12.47
C PRO A 202 -17.83 3.76 11.16
N SER A 203 -17.04 4.23 10.20
CA SER A 203 -17.53 4.66 8.88
C SER A 203 -18.14 3.52 8.06
N THR A 204 -17.79 2.27 8.36
CA THR A 204 -18.44 1.09 7.77
C THR A 204 -19.70 0.72 8.51
N LEU A 205 -19.67 0.69 9.84
CA LEU A 205 -20.79 0.21 10.64
C LEU A 205 -21.97 1.19 10.68
N LEU A 206 -21.69 2.50 10.76
CA LEU A 206 -22.74 3.51 10.82
C LEU A 206 -23.70 3.47 9.63
N PRO A 207 -23.23 3.51 8.36
CA PRO A 207 -24.11 3.42 7.20
C PRO A 207 -24.83 2.06 7.13
N LEU A 208 -24.20 0.94 7.57
CA LEU A 208 -24.87 -0.36 7.62
C LEU A 208 -26.08 -0.35 8.55
N VAL A 209 -25.89 0.17 9.76
CA VAL A 209 -26.96 0.23 10.77
C VAL A 209 -28.09 1.13 10.29
N VAL A 210 -27.76 2.36 9.87
CA VAL A 210 -28.77 3.33 9.41
C VAL A 210 -29.51 2.83 8.17
N ALA A 211 -28.75 2.25 7.20
CA ALA A 211 -29.33 1.69 5.98
C ALA A 211 -30.23 0.49 6.24
N SER A 212 -29.94 -0.33 7.24
CA SER A 212 -30.78 -1.49 7.59
C SER A 212 -32.18 -1.02 8.04
N PHE A 213 -32.24 -0.01 8.90
CA PHE A 213 -33.52 0.57 9.31
C PHE A 213 -34.26 1.26 8.15
N ALA A 214 -33.54 2.08 7.38
CA ALA A 214 -34.14 2.78 6.25
C ALA A 214 -34.63 1.82 5.17
N ALA A 215 -33.85 0.81 4.82
CA ALA A 215 -34.19 -0.20 3.83
C ALA A 215 -35.42 -1.04 4.27
N TYR A 216 -35.49 -1.40 5.55
CA TYR A 216 -36.66 -2.06 6.10
C TYR A 216 -37.90 -1.19 5.97
N ALA A 217 -37.78 0.10 6.35
CA ALA A 217 -38.92 1.06 6.22
C ALA A 217 -39.34 1.19 4.75
N PHE A 218 -38.42 1.36 3.83
CA PHE A 218 -38.74 1.46 2.40
C PHE A 218 -39.25 0.15 1.77
N SER A 219 -39.04 -1.00 2.40
CA SER A 219 -39.52 -2.30 1.89
C SER A 219 -40.88 -2.69 2.48
N TRP A 220 -41.06 -2.51 3.77
CA TRP A 220 -42.15 -3.14 4.54
C TRP A 220 -43.10 -2.18 5.27
N LEU A 221 -42.77 -0.89 5.36
CA LEU A 221 -43.66 0.07 5.94
C LEU A 221 -44.42 0.87 4.86
N ASP A 222 -45.71 1.10 5.06
CA ASP A 222 -46.49 1.95 4.19
C ASP A 222 -46.60 3.35 4.77
N PHE A 223 -45.94 4.31 4.08
CA PHE A 223 -45.99 5.72 4.43
C PHE A 223 -46.09 6.63 3.20
N LYS A 224 -46.64 7.81 3.36
CA LYS A 224 -46.79 8.76 2.26
C LYS A 224 -45.46 9.26 1.76
N GLY A 225 -45.25 9.24 0.44
CA GLY A 225 -44.02 9.72 -0.17
C GLY A 225 -42.86 8.69 -0.21
N ARG A 226 -43.04 7.43 0.27
CA ARG A 226 -42.03 6.38 0.30
C ARG A 226 -41.24 6.28 -0.99
N GLN A 227 -41.91 6.19 -2.13
CA GLN A 227 -41.27 6.02 -3.42
C GLN A 227 -40.45 7.23 -3.84
N TRP A 228 -41.00 8.43 -3.65
CA TRP A 228 -40.30 9.67 -3.98
C TRP A 228 -39.07 9.88 -3.11
N MET A 229 -39.14 9.62 -1.82
CA MET A 229 -37.99 9.69 -0.91
C MET A 229 -36.90 8.69 -1.32
N PHE A 230 -37.27 7.47 -1.70
CA PHE A 230 -36.34 6.48 -2.18
C PHE A 230 -35.66 6.91 -3.50
N ILE A 231 -36.44 7.44 -4.46
CA ILE A 231 -35.90 7.94 -5.73
C ILE A 231 -34.90 9.08 -5.48
N VAL A 232 -35.25 10.05 -4.64
CA VAL A 232 -34.37 11.17 -4.30
C VAL A 232 -33.08 10.65 -3.62
N LEU A 233 -33.23 9.73 -2.68
CA LEU A 233 -32.09 9.15 -1.99
C LEU A 233 -31.13 8.44 -2.98
N VAL A 234 -31.66 7.65 -3.91
CA VAL A 234 -30.85 6.98 -4.94
C VAL A 234 -30.24 8.02 -5.91
N ALA A 235 -30.96 9.07 -6.27
CA ALA A 235 -30.46 10.13 -7.14
C ALA A 235 -29.24 10.86 -6.54
N LEU A 236 -29.12 10.95 -5.22
CA LEU A 236 -27.95 11.54 -4.56
C LEU A 236 -26.64 10.81 -4.87
N GLN A 237 -26.68 9.55 -5.31
CA GLN A 237 -25.47 8.82 -5.75
C GLN A 237 -24.81 9.42 -7.01
N ILE A 238 -25.56 10.21 -7.80
CA ILE A 238 -25.04 10.85 -9.01
C ILE A 238 -24.05 11.96 -8.66
N VAL A 239 -24.15 12.52 -7.45
CA VAL A 239 -23.29 13.64 -7.02
C VAL A 239 -21.86 13.13 -6.79
N PRO A 240 -20.85 13.63 -7.56
CA PRO A 240 -19.47 13.20 -7.38
C PRO A 240 -18.92 13.63 -6.03
N LEU A 241 -18.35 12.68 -5.28
CA LEU A 241 -17.79 12.93 -3.95
C LEU A 241 -16.78 14.08 -3.96
N GLN A 242 -15.90 14.11 -4.95
CA GLN A 242 -14.81 15.08 -5.06
C GLN A 242 -15.32 16.52 -5.17
N MET A 243 -16.46 16.74 -5.83
CA MET A 243 -17.05 18.07 -5.98
C MET A 243 -17.64 18.58 -4.68
N THR A 244 -18.02 17.71 -3.77
CA THR A 244 -18.67 18.05 -2.51
C THR A 244 -17.71 18.24 -1.35
N LEU A 245 -16.44 17.81 -1.49
CA LEU A 245 -15.44 17.89 -0.42
C LEU A 245 -15.27 19.30 0.12
N ILE A 246 -15.02 20.28 -0.75
CA ILE A 246 -14.79 21.67 -0.33
C ILE A 246 -16.05 22.34 0.27
N PRO A 247 -17.24 22.24 -0.36
CA PRO A 247 -18.46 22.77 0.24
C PRO A 247 -18.77 22.19 1.63
N ILE A 248 -18.66 20.87 1.79
CA ILE A 248 -18.93 20.20 3.07
C ILE A 248 -17.85 20.56 4.10
N TYR A 249 -16.58 20.62 3.70
CA TYR A 249 -15.50 21.06 4.57
C TYR A 249 -15.78 22.45 5.17
N ARG A 250 -16.27 23.40 4.35
CA ARG A 250 -16.64 24.74 4.84
C ARG A 250 -17.76 24.71 5.88
N VAL A 251 -18.75 23.83 5.70
CA VAL A 251 -19.81 23.63 6.69
C VAL A 251 -19.24 23.02 7.96
N TYR A 252 -18.42 21.98 7.84
CA TYR A 252 -17.81 21.30 8.98
C TYR A 252 -16.87 22.21 9.76
N ALA A 253 -16.15 23.11 9.08
CA ALA A 253 -15.31 24.10 9.75
C ALA A 253 -16.13 25.05 10.65
N LYS A 254 -17.34 25.43 10.21
CA LYS A 254 -18.22 26.29 11.02
C LYS A 254 -18.79 25.62 12.26
N VAL A 255 -18.95 24.28 12.22
CA VAL A 255 -19.51 23.51 13.34
C VAL A 255 -18.45 22.74 14.14
N GLY A 256 -17.15 22.96 13.85
CA GLY A 256 -16.03 22.36 14.58
C GLY A 256 -15.82 20.87 14.32
N LEU A 257 -16.26 20.33 13.17
CA LEU A 257 -16.11 18.92 12.81
C LEU A 257 -14.85 18.64 12.00
N THR A 258 -14.12 19.67 11.50
CA THR A 258 -12.83 19.49 10.84
C THR A 258 -11.76 19.07 11.83
N GLY A 259 -10.82 18.21 11.40
CA GLY A 259 -9.78 17.65 12.26
C GLY A 259 -10.29 16.54 13.20
N THR A 260 -11.55 16.13 13.10
CA THR A 260 -12.15 15.12 14.00
C THR A 260 -12.51 13.84 13.26
N PHE A 261 -12.37 12.71 13.93
CA PHE A 261 -12.86 11.42 13.43
C PHE A 261 -14.38 11.44 13.19
N LEU A 262 -15.13 12.10 14.06
CA LEU A 262 -16.58 12.22 13.92
C LEU A 262 -16.97 12.87 12.58
N GLY A 263 -16.27 13.92 12.16
CA GLY A 263 -16.49 14.54 10.86
C GLY A 263 -16.30 13.56 9.71
N VAL A 264 -15.24 12.76 9.74
CA VAL A 264 -14.97 11.73 8.73
C VAL A 264 -16.03 10.63 8.75
N TRP A 265 -16.45 10.17 9.93
CA TRP A 265 -17.49 9.15 10.06
C TRP A 265 -18.83 9.62 9.48
N LEU A 266 -19.24 10.84 9.79
CA LEU A 266 -20.48 11.42 9.26
C LEU A 266 -20.41 11.63 7.76
N PHE A 267 -19.26 12.05 7.23
CA PHE A 267 -19.05 12.22 5.79
C PHE A 267 -19.20 10.89 5.04
N HIS A 268 -18.45 9.87 5.45
CA HIS A 268 -18.54 8.54 4.82
C HIS A 268 -19.92 7.91 4.99
N THR A 269 -20.59 8.15 6.12
CA THR A 269 -21.97 7.69 6.33
C THR A 269 -22.91 8.35 5.34
N GLY A 270 -22.84 9.67 5.19
CA GLY A 270 -23.70 10.41 4.28
C GLY A 270 -23.56 9.97 2.82
N PHE A 271 -22.33 9.75 2.36
CA PHE A 271 -22.05 9.28 1.00
C PHE A 271 -22.31 7.79 0.78
N GLY A 272 -22.07 6.96 1.79
CA GLY A 272 -22.31 5.51 1.72
C GLY A 272 -23.79 5.14 1.83
N LEU A 273 -24.58 5.97 2.51
CA LEU A 273 -25.98 5.67 2.86
C LEU A 273 -26.89 5.42 1.65
N PRO A 274 -26.87 6.22 0.57
CA PRO A 274 -27.74 6.00 -0.58
C PRO A 274 -27.53 4.62 -1.21
N TYR A 275 -26.27 4.23 -1.43
CA TYR A 275 -25.95 2.93 -1.99
C TYR A 275 -26.31 1.78 -1.02
N ALA A 276 -26.03 1.96 0.26
CA ALA A 276 -26.33 0.97 1.28
C ALA A 276 -27.85 0.71 1.39
N VAL A 277 -28.66 1.76 1.42
CA VAL A 277 -30.11 1.64 1.44
C VAL A 277 -30.64 0.98 0.17
N TYR A 278 -30.14 1.39 -1.00
CA TYR A 278 -30.52 0.78 -2.29
C TYR A 278 -30.27 -0.72 -2.30
N LEU A 279 -29.07 -1.15 -1.90
CA LEU A 279 -28.66 -2.56 -1.93
C LEU A 279 -29.49 -3.39 -0.96
N ILE A 280 -29.61 -2.95 0.30
CA ILE A 280 -30.33 -3.70 1.33
C ILE A 280 -31.83 -3.73 1.03
N ARG A 281 -32.41 -2.61 0.56
CA ARG A 281 -33.81 -2.52 0.18
C ARG A 281 -34.15 -3.48 -0.96
N ASN A 282 -33.30 -3.58 -1.97
CA ASN A 282 -33.52 -4.51 -3.08
C ASN A 282 -33.47 -5.96 -2.62
N PHE A 283 -32.56 -6.28 -1.71
CA PHE A 283 -32.49 -7.60 -1.10
C PHE A 283 -33.73 -7.90 -0.26
N LEU A 284 -34.14 -7.02 0.64
CA LEU A 284 -35.33 -7.18 1.47
C LEU A 284 -36.61 -7.28 0.64
N GLY A 285 -36.69 -6.53 -0.47
CA GLY A 285 -37.81 -6.60 -1.41
C GLY A 285 -37.88 -7.85 -2.25
N SER A 286 -36.81 -8.67 -2.29
CA SER A 286 -36.78 -9.97 -2.95
C SER A 286 -37.20 -11.14 -2.05
N LEU A 287 -37.36 -10.88 -0.75
CA LEU A 287 -37.83 -11.90 0.19
C LEU A 287 -39.33 -12.18 -0.01
N PRO A 288 -39.77 -13.43 0.17
CA PRO A 288 -41.18 -13.79 0.08
C PRO A 288 -42.02 -13.02 1.10
N LYS A 289 -43.15 -12.46 0.64
CA LYS A 289 -44.04 -11.67 1.49
C LYS A 289 -44.69 -12.51 2.60
N GLU A 290 -44.93 -13.75 2.31
CA GLU A 290 -45.53 -14.77 3.19
C GLU A 290 -44.76 -14.91 4.51
N LEU A 291 -43.45 -14.71 4.49
CA LEU A 291 -42.61 -14.74 5.70
C LEU A 291 -42.94 -13.59 6.64
N PHE A 292 -43.20 -12.40 6.10
CA PHE A 292 -43.54 -11.23 6.89
C PHE A 292 -45.01 -11.23 7.31
N GLU A 293 -45.89 -11.72 6.44
CA GLU A 293 -47.30 -11.88 6.75
C GLU A 293 -47.51 -12.86 7.91
N SER A 294 -46.82 -14.00 7.91
CA SER A 294 -46.91 -14.98 8.97
C SER A 294 -46.53 -14.44 10.34
N ILE A 295 -45.38 -13.71 10.41
CA ILE A 295 -44.92 -13.17 11.69
C ILE A 295 -45.88 -12.05 12.23
N TYR A 296 -46.51 -11.32 11.32
CA TYR A 296 -47.54 -10.33 11.72
C TYR A 296 -48.85 -10.98 12.16
N LEU A 297 -49.26 -12.10 11.56
CA LEU A 297 -50.40 -12.91 12.01
C LEU A 297 -50.16 -13.48 13.42
N ASP A 298 -48.92 -13.79 13.77
CA ASP A 298 -48.51 -14.19 15.12
C ASP A 298 -48.47 -13.00 16.11
N GLY A 299 -48.91 -11.79 15.69
CA GLY A 299 -48.98 -10.60 16.56
C GLY A 299 -47.62 -9.89 16.76
N ALA A 300 -46.60 -10.16 15.96
CA ALA A 300 -45.31 -9.49 16.10
C ALA A 300 -45.37 -8.01 15.68
N SER A 301 -44.70 -7.16 16.44
CA SER A 301 -44.46 -5.76 16.06
C SER A 301 -43.46 -5.63 14.91
N HIS A 302 -43.45 -4.47 14.24
CA HIS A 302 -42.40 -4.15 13.22
C HIS A 302 -40.98 -4.29 13.77
N TRP A 303 -40.73 -3.96 15.04
CA TRP A 303 -39.44 -4.16 15.69
C TRP A 303 -39.08 -5.66 15.79
N THR A 304 -40.03 -6.49 16.17
CA THR A 304 -39.86 -7.93 16.25
C THR A 304 -39.55 -8.50 14.86
N ALA A 305 -40.30 -8.12 13.84
CA ALA A 305 -40.08 -8.51 12.46
C ALA A 305 -38.71 -8.03 11.93
N PHE A 306 -38.30 -6.82 12.29
CA PHE A 306 -36.99 -6.30 11.90
C PHE A 306 -35.85 -7.14 12.50
N TYR A 307 -35.80 -7.29 13.82
CA TYR A 307 -34.67 -7.98 14.47
C TYR A 307 -34.70 -9.50 14.33
N LYS A 308 -35.86 -10.12 14.31
CA LYS A 308 -35.98 -11.59 14.28
C LYS A 308 -36.08 -12.17 12.87
N LEU A 309 -36.47 -11.36 11.88
CA LEU A 309 -36.65 -11.84 10.51
C LEU A 309 -35.80 -11.05 9.50
N ALA A 310 -35.99 -9.75 9.38
CA ALA A 310 -35.35 -8.95 8.34
C ALA A 310 -33.82 -8.94 8.48
N VAL A 311 -33.27 -8.63 9.64
CA VAL A 311 -31.82 -8.58 9.88
C VAL A 311 -31.17 -9.95 9.70
N PRO A 312 -31.63 -11.06 10.32
CA PRO A 312 -31.02 -12.37 10.12
C PRO A 312 -31.03 -12.85 8.66
N LEU A 313 -32.13 -12.65 7.95
CA LEU A 313 -32.22 -13.00 6.53
C LEU A 313 -31.31 -12.12 5.65
N SER A 314 -31.09 -10.86 6.05
CA SER A 314 -30.24 -9.91 5.31
C SER A 314 -28.74 -10.05 5.57
N VAL A 315 -28.30 -10.93 6.47
CA VAL A 315 -26.86 -11.13 6.79
C VAL A 315 -25.98 -11.27 5.54
N PRO A 316 -26.35 -12.02 4.49
CA PRO A 316 -25.52 -12.10 3.29
C PRO A 316 -25.37 -10.76 2.56
N ALA A 317 -26.45 -9.97 2.46
CA ALA A 317 -26.42 -8.66 1.82
C ALA A 317 -25.67 -7.63 2.67
N LEU A 318 -25.88 -7.65 3.99
CA LEU A 318 -25.17 -6.80 4.95
C LEU A 318 -23.69 -7.08 4.96
N ALA A 319 -23.29 -8.36 4.93
CA ALA A 319 -21.89 -8.75 4.87
C ALA A 319 -21.22 -8.31 3.55
N SER A 320 -21.92 -8.46 2.42
CA SER A 320 -21.41 -7.96 1.13
C SER A 320 -21.23 -6.45 1.14
N LEU A 321 -22.20 -5.72 1.66
CA LEU A 321 -22.13 -4.27 1.79
C LEU A 321 -21.00 -3.85 2.73
N ALA A 322 -20.82 -4.56 3.87
CA ALA A 322 -19.75 -4.27 4.82
C ALA A 322 -18.35 -4.39 4.18
N ILE A 323 -18.15 -5.43 3.34
CA ILE A 323 -16.87 -5.60 2.61
C ILE A 323 -16.63 -4.43 1.67
N PHE A 324 -17.61 -4.08 0.82
CA PHE A 324 -17.46 -2.98 -0.13
C PHE A 324 -17.25 -1.64 0.55
N GLN A 325 -18.02 -1.34 1.58
CA GLN A 325 -17.91 -0.12 2.35
C GLN A 325 -16.56 -0.02 3.05
N PHE A 326 -16.13 -1.11 3.70
CA PHE A 326 -14.83 -1.17 4.36
C PHE A 326 -13.69 -0.95 3.36
N LEU A 327 -13.67 -1.67 2.23
CA LEU A 327 -12.63 -1.54 1.21
C LEU A 327 -12.59 -0.14 0.60
N TRP A 328 -13.74 0.48 0.37
CA TRP A 328 -13.82 1.84 -0.12
C TRP A 328 -13.20 2.84 0.87
N ILE A 329 -13.56 2.76 2.14
CA ILE A 329 -13.07 3.67 3.18
C ILE A 329 -11.60 3.41 3.50
N TRP A 330 -11.18 2.13 3.59
CA TRP A 330 -9.80 1.77 3.86
C TRP A 330 -8.82 2.32 2.83
N ASN A 331 -9.21 2.35 1.57
CA ASN A 331 -8.40 2.87 0.48
C ASN A 331 -8.59 4.38 0.23
N ASP A 332 -9.46 5.04 1.01
CA ASP A 332 -9.67 6.47 0.82
C ASP A 332 -8.48 7.29 1.34
N LEU A 333 -8.03 8.18 0.48
CA LEU A 333 -7.01 9.18 0.80
C LEU A 333 -7.63 10.57 0.91
N LEU A 334 -8.56 10.90 -0.01
CA LEU A 334 -9.01 12.27 -0.22
C LEU A 334 -9.82 12.81 0.94
N VAL A 335 -10.78 12.03 1.43
CA VAL A 335 -11.63 12.45 2.56
C VAL A 335 -10.79 12.60 3.82
N ALA A 336 -9.91 11.62 4.08
CA ALA A 336 -9.02 11.69 5.22
C ALA A 336 -8.06 12.90 5.15
N LEU A 337 -7.48 13.16 3.98
CA LEU A 337 -6.58 14.31 3.77
C LEU A 337 -7.30 15.65 4.01
N VAL A 338 -8.52 15.79 3.48
CA VAL A 338 -9.30 17.04 3.58
C VAL A 338 -9.82 17.26 4.99
N PHE A 339 -10.36 16.22 5.65
CA PHE A 339 -11.06 16.39 6.93
C PHE A 339 -10.19 16.20 8.16
N LEU A 340 -9.16 15.33 8.13
CA LEU A 340 -8.24 15.11 9.27
C LEU A 340 -6.97 15.96 9.18
N GLY A 341 -6.53 16.26 7.95
CA GLY A 341 -5.27 16.97 7.72
C GLY A 341 -4.03 16.17 8.15
N GLY A 342 -2.86 16.84 8.15
CA GLY A 342 -1.58 16.20 8.46
C GLY A 342 -1.35 15.84 9.92
N GLN A 343 -2.18 16.35 10.84
CA GLN A 343 -2.01 16.11 12.29
C GLN A 343 -2.49 14.72 12.73
N THR A 344 -3.42 14.12 11.98
CA THR A 344 -3.95 12.79 12.23
C THR A 344 -3.77 11.93 10.99
N PRO A 345 -2.52 11.49 10.72
CA PRO A 345 -2.21 10.76 9.50
C PRO A 345 -2.93 9.41 9.47
N VAL A 346 -3.48 9.08 8.31
CA VAL A 346 -4.00 7.75 7.98
C VAL A 346 -3.00 6.99 7.11
N LEU A 347 -3.18 5.68 6.98
CA LEU A 347 -2.23 4.80 6.30
C LEU A 347 -2.02 5.18 4.83
N THR A 348 -3.10 5.49 4.11
CA THR A 348 -3.05 5.94 2.71
C THR A 348 -2.27 7.23 2.53
N TRP A 349 -2.37 8.17 3.47
CA TRP A 349 -1.60 9.41 3.46
C TRP A 349 -0.10 9.16 3.68
N GLN A 350 0.26 8.30 4.64
CA GLN A 350 1.66 7.92 4.89
C GLN A 350 2.29 7.25 3.66
N ILE A 351 1.57 6.30 3.05
CA ILE A 351 2.02 5.63 1.82
C ILE A 351 2.21 6.64 0.68
N SER A 352 1.28 7.58 0.52
CA SER A 352 1.37 8.63 -0.50
C SER A 352 2.61 9.52 -0.31
N ASN A 353 2.96 9.83 0.94
CA ASN A 353 4.17 10.59 1.24
C ASN A 353 5.46 9.82 0.95
N LEU A 354 5.47 8.49 1.16
CA LEU A 354 6.60 7.64 0.78
C LEU A 354 6.75 7.53 -0.74
N ALA A 355 5.64 7.52 -1.49
CA ALA A 355 5.65 7.41 -2.95
C ALA A 355 6.30 8.62 -3.65
N GLY A 356 6.29 9.80 -3.02
CA GLY A 356 6.96 11.00 -3.53
C GLY A 356 8.48 10.98 -3.41
N ARG A 357 9.08 9.92 -2.85
CA ARG A 357 10.53 9.84 -2.55
C ARG A 357 11.15 8.59 -3.15
N PHE A 358 12.01 8.76 -4.12
CA PHE A 358 12.71 7.64 -4.78
C PHE A 358 13.55 6.80 -3.81
N SER A 359 14.17 7.41 -2.81
CA SER A 359 14.98 6.71 -1.80
C SER A 359 14.18 5.80 -0.85
N GLY A 360 12.85 5.93 -0.82
CA GLY A 360 11.96 5.19 0.08
C GLY A 360 11.27 3.98 -0.55
N MET A 361 11.66 3.52 -1.74
CA MET A 361 10.92 2.51 -2.49
C MET A 361 10.79 1.17 -1.75
N HIS A 362 11.81 0.74 -1.01
CA HIS A 362 11.80 -0.47 -0.17
C HIS A 362 10.78 -0.36 0.98
N LEU A 363 10.65 0.82 1.60
CA LEU A 363 9.64 1.10 2.64
C LEU A 363 8.26 1.26 2.04
N LEU A 364 8.15 1.92 0.89
CA LEU A 364 6.89 2.09 0.17
C LEU A 364 6.27 0.72 -0.17
N THR A 365 7.07 -0.20 -0.70
CA THR A 365 6.58 -1.54 -1.06
C THR A 365 6.18 -2.34 0.19
N ALA A 366 6.99 -2.30 1.25
CA ALA A 366 6.63 -2.94 2.53
C ALA A 366 5.35 -2.34 3.13
N ALA A 367 5.23 -1.01 3.15
CA ALA A 367 4.06 -0.29 3.62
C ALA A 367 2.79 -0.64 2.82
N ALA A 368 2.89 -0.73 1.50
CA ALA A 368 1.80 -1.14 0.64
C ALA A 368 1.30 -2.56 0.99
N PHE A 369 2.22 -3.51 1.19
CA PHE A 369 1.81 -4.87 1.61
C PHE A 369 1.23 -4.92 3.01
N ILE A 370 1.77 -4.15 3.97
CA ILE A 370 1.16 -4.02 5.30
C ILE A 370 -0.29 -3.53 5.18
N SER A 371 -0.53 -2.52 4.32
CA SER A 371 -1.87 -1.97 4.13
C SER A 371 -2.85 -2.97 3.48
N MET A 372 -2.35 -3.93 2.70
CA MET A 372 -3.16 -4.97 2.05
C MET A 372 -3.57 -6.10 3.00
N ILE A 373 -2.83 -6.33 4.08
CA ILE A 373 -3.08 -7.47 4.99
C ILE A 373 -4.51 -7.42 5.53
N LEU A 374 -4.93 -6.29 6.07
CA LEU A 374 -6.25 -6.19 6.69
C LEU A 374 -7.42 -6.32 5.69
N PRO A 375 -7.43 -5.65 4.52
CA PRO A 375 -8.40 -5.92 3.46
C PRO A 375 -8.47 -7.39 3.06
N MET A 376 -7.33 -8.06 2.93
CA MET A 376 -7.28 -9.49 2.61
C MET A 376 -7.91 -10.34 3.71
N VAL A 377 -7.58 -10.06 4.97
CA VAL A 377 -8.17 -10.78 6.12
C VAL A 377 -9.69 -10.59 6.14
N VAL A 378 -10.17 -9.35 5.99
CA VAL A 378 -11.62 -9.05 5.92
C VAL A 378 -12.28 -9.80 4.76
N PHE A 379 -11.68 -9.76 3.57
CA PHE A 379 -12.19 -10.45 2.39
C PHE A 379 -12.26 -11.97 2.62
N PHE A 380 -11.18 -12.61 3.04
CA PHE A 380 -11.16 -14.06 3.27
C PHE A 380 -12.10 -14.50 4.39
N ALA A 381 -12.24 -13.73 5.45
CA ALA A 381 -13.19 -14.01 6.52
C ALA A 381 -14.66 -13.97 6.04
N MET A 382 -14.96 -13.06 5.11
CA MET A 382 -16.34 -12.77 4.70
C MET A 382 -16.67 -13.27 3.29
N GLN A 383 -15.74 -13.83 2.51
CA GLN A 383 -15.94 -14.25 1.11
C GLN A 383 -17.13 -15.18 0.90
N ARG A 384 -17.41 -16.07 1.86
CA ARG A 384 -18.56 -16.99 1.79
C ARG A 384 -19.91 -16.25 1.73
N PHE A 385 -20.01 -15.10 2.37
CA PHE A 385 -21.22 -14.27 2.35
C PHE A 385 -21.30 -13.45 1.07
N PHE A 386 -20.14 -12.99 0.57
CA PHE A 386 -20.03 -12.25 -0.67
C PHE A 386 -20.57 -13.03 -1.88
N VAL A 387 -20.14 -14.28 -2.04
CA VAL A 387 -20.61 -15.14 -3.12
C VAL A 387 -22.12 -15.37 -3.05
N ARG A 388 -22.66 -15.62 -1.85
CA ARG A 388 -24.10 -15.80 -1.65
C ARG A 388 -24.92 -14.52 -1.90
N GLY A 389 -24.38 -13.35 -1.48
CA GLY A 389 -25.05 -12.06 -1.67
C GLY A 389 -25.16 -11.64 -3.13
N LEU A 390 -24.10 -11.87 -3.92
CA LEU A 390 -24.10 -11.58 -5.36
C LEU A 390 -25.03 -12.51 -6.15
N LEU A 391 -25.04 -13.81 -5.80
CA LEU A 391 -25.87 -14.79 -6.49
C LEU A 391 -27.36 -14.61 -6.18
N ALA A 392 -27.72 -14.18 -4.98
CA ALA A 392 -29.12 -13.89 -4.61
C ALA A 392 -29.75 -12.78 -5.44
N GLY A 393 -28.94 -11.82 -5.96
CA GLY A 393 -29.41 -10.77 -6.87
C GLY A 393 -29.45 -11.17 -8.36
N SER A 394 -28.82 -12.29 -8.75
CA SER A 394 -28.65 -12.70 -10.16
C SER A 394 -29.59 -13.82 -10.59
N VAL A 395 -30.20 -14.54 -9.66
CA VAL A 395 -31.14 -15.62 -9.99
C VAL A 395 -32.57 -15.08 -10.01
N LYS A 396 -32.93 -14.40 -11.11
CA LYS A 396 -34.30 -14.39 -11.60
C LYS A 396 -34.41 -15.56 -12.57
N GLY A 397 -34.80 -16.72 -12.06
CA GLY A 397 -35.26 -17.81 -12.88
C GLY A 397 -36.66 -17.55 -13.33
#